data_6a0b5fc658de24e33fa94b48002c5fef
#
_entry.id   6a0b5fc658de24e33fa94b48002c5fef
#
_cell.length_a   1.000
_cell.length_b   1.000
_cell.length_c   1.000
_cell.angle_alpha   90.00
_cell.angle_beta   90.00
_cell.angle_gamma   90.00
#
_symmetry.space_group_name_H-M   'P 1'
#
loop_
_entity.id
_entity.type
_entity.pdbx_description
1 polymer ?
#
loop_
_entity_poly.entity_id
_entity_poly.type
_entity_poly.pdbx_seq_one_letter_code
_entity_poly.pdbx_strand_id
1 'polypeptide(L)'
;MNGERREKLYQFVQDQISQGIFRTRAYVFNDRGDRNPQRSMFLLMQKYINTFLQGDAAVRWLVMPGLRGAGKTTLLAQLYNYADVPPERKLFLSVDQVTQTFGASLQEIIQIYEEIVGGSFERLEEPVLLFLDEVQYDKHWAVFLKTIYDRTRKVFIVATGSSALMINVNADVARRAVSETLYPMSFTEFIKIKFNKYEVAGLGGELRKALLESKTAEEVYGRLALCSARVRQYWQAIGRQEITNYINYGTLPYMVALKNEALVYDQIKKSLDRVVSVDIPQIGRFRPEIASKFQMLLYAIADSDQISFNTLSSTMEIGRPTLMHMLDVLEKTETITRIYPHGSHRKQVRKPSKYLFTSPAFRAMYFRFIGSTQKQEVYEGKLIEDTVGLYLGRLCERKSIFLTYDSAAGGADFIVRNDDMAIAIEAGRGQKGFEQVMRTAKKIKAKYGLVISSSELKINSQKNAVSVPLEFFLLA
;
A
#
# COMPACT_ATOMS: atom_id res chain seq x y z
N MET A 1 3.05 -5.82 -38.88
CA MET A 1 3.19 -7.10 -38.10
C MET A 1 3.29 -8.22 -39.14
N ASN A 2 4.26 -9.15 -39.01
CA ASN A 2 4.38 -10.34 -39.89
C ASN A 2 3.17 -11.26 -39.65
N GLY A 3 2.64 -11.94 -40.73
CA GLY A 3 1.43 -12.76 -40.66
C GLY A 3 1.50 -13.86 -39.60
N GLU A 4 2.62 -14.59 -39.49
CA GLU A 4 2.82 -15.65 -38.53
C GLU A 4 2.81 -15.12 -37.05
N ARG A 5 3.39 -13.94 -36.81
CA ARG A 5 3.35 -13.33 -35.49
C ARG A 5 1.94 -12.88 -35.13
N ARG A 6 1.17 -12.37 -36.08
CA ARG A 6 -0.22 -11.95 -35.86
C ARG A 6 -1.09 -13.14 -35.50
N GLU A 7 -0.92 -14.27 -36.18
CA GLU A 7 -1.65 -15.51 -35.91
C GLU A 7 -1.39 -16.00 -34.47
N LYS A 8 -0.12 -16.03 -34.04
CA LYS A 8 0.25 -16.40 -32.66
C LYS A 8 -0.38 -15.49 -31.61
N LEU A 9 -0.41 -14.18 -31.86
CA LEU A 9 -1.05 -13.23 -30.94
C LEU A 9 -2.57 -13.36 -30.94
N TYR A 10 -3.17 -13.62 -32.09
CA TYR A 10 -4.62 -13.87 -32.22
C TYR A 10 -5.03 -15.09 -31.41
N GLN A 11 -4.32 -16.20 -31.58
CA GLN A 11 -4.55 -17.43 -30.79
C GLN A 11 -4.35 -17.17 -29.30
N PHE A 12 -3.31 -16.42 -28.90
CA PHE A 12 -3.08 -16.04 -27.52
C PHE A 12 -4.27 -15.27 -26.93
N VAL A 13 -4.81 -14.28 -27.63
CA VAL A 13 -5.96 -13.49 -27.17
C VAL A 13 -7.22 -14.35 -27.07
N GLN A 14 -7.47 -15.22 -28.04
CA GLN A 14 -8.59 -16.18 -27.98
C GLN A 14 -8.47 -17.09 -26.76
N ASP A 15 -7.27 -17.57 -26.46
CA ASP A 15 -6.99 -18.40 -25.28
C ASP A 15 -7.17 -17.61 -23.97
N GLN A 16 -6.84 -16.30 -23.95
CA GLN A 16 -7.11 -15.46 -22.78
C GLN A 16 -8.61 -15.30 -22.52
N ILE A 17 -9.40 -15.16 -23.57
CA ILE A 17 -10.86 -15.05 -23.48
C ILE A 17 -11.47 -16.38 -23.02
N SER A 18 -11.21 -17.46 -23.73
CA SER A 18 -11.85 -18.77 -23.49
C SER A 18 -11.42 -19.42 -22.17
N GLN A 19 -10.18 -19.23 -21.74
CA GLN A 19 -9.61 -19.84 -20.55
C GLN A 19 -9.41 -18.85 -19.37
N GLY A 20 -9.82 -17.61 -19.50
CA GLY A 20 -9.54 -16.54 -18.54
C GLY A 20 -10.02 -16.88 -17.12
N ILE A 21 -11.23 -17.44 -16.97
CA ILE A 21 -11.77 -17.89 -15.68
C ILE A 21 -10.92 -19.04 -15.10
N PHE A 22 -10.51 -19.99 -15.93
CA PHE A 22 -9.69 -21.10 -15.49
C PHE A 22 -8.28 -20.64 -15.08
N ARG A 23 -7.64 -19.79 -15.86
CA ARG A 23 -6.29 -19.24 -15.57
C ARG A 23 -6.25 -18.39 -14.29
N THR A 24 -7.34 -17.70 -13.99
CA THR A 24 -7.45 -16.86 -12.79
C THR A 24 -7.96 -17.63 -11.57
N ARG A 25 -8.37 -18.90 -11.73
CA ARG A 25 -8.99 -19.73 -10.69
C ARG A 25 -8.14 -19.83 -9.41
N ALA A 26 -6.82 -20.00 -9.53
CA ALA A 26 -5.91 -20.11 -8.38
C ALA A 26 -5.83 -18.86 -7.51
N TYR A 27 -6.16 -17.68 -8.06
CA TYR A 27 -6.25 -16.43 -7.30
C TYR A 27 -7.58 -16.30 -6.55
N VAL A 28 -8.63 -16.96 -7.02
CA VAL A 28 -10.00 -16.83 -6.51
C VAL A 28 -10.36 -17.94 -5.54
N PHE A 29 -9.83 -19.15 -5.74
CA PHE A 29 -10.13 -20.32 -4.95
C PHE A 29 -8.84 -20.93 -4.38
N ASN A 30 -8.94 -21.49 -3.19
CA ASN A 30 -7.88 -22.29 -2.59
C ASN A 30 -7.90 -23.75 -3.12
N ASP A 31 -6.94 -24.57 -2.71
CA ASP A 31 -6.82 -25.98 -3.12
C ASP A 31 -8.04 -26.85 -2.70
N ARG A 32 -8.84 -26.38 -1.74
CA ARG A 32 -10.07 -27.05 -1.30
C ARG A 32 -11.30 -26.62 -2.08
N GLY A 33 -11.17 -25.67 -2.99
CA GLY A 33 -12.27 -25.08 -3.75
C GLY A 33 -13.04 -23.99 -3.03
N ASP A 34 -12.64 -23.58 -1.82
CA ASP A 34 -13.24 -22.44 -1.13
C ASP A 34 -12.76 -21.12 -1.75
N ARG A 35 -13.60 -20.10 -1.74
CA ARG A 35 -13.20 -18.78 -2.20
C ARG A 35 -12.16 -18.16 -1.27
N ASN A 36 -11.07 -17.67 -1.84
CA ASN A 36 -10.08 -16.89 -1.13
C ASN A 36 -10.71 -15.61 -0.57
N PRO A 37 -10.43 -15.23 0.69
CA PRO A 37 -10.94 -14.01 1.28
C PRO A 37 -10.52 -12.78 0.46
N GLN A 38 -11.44 -11.84 0.35
CA GLN A 38 -11.25 -10.60 -0.40
C GLN A 38 -10.71 -9.49 0.52
N ARG A 39 -9.81 -8.67 -0.02
CA ARG A 39 -9.36 -7.45 0.64
C ARG A 39 -10.46 -6.37 0.66
N SER A 40 -10.37 -5.44 1.60
CA SER A 40 -11.36 -4.34 1.75
C SER A 40 -11.54 -3.53 0.47
N MET A 41 -10.48 -3.35 -0.31
CA MET A 41 -10.49 -2.66 -1.61
C MET A 41 -11.44 -3.31 -2.62
N PHE A 42 -11.69 -4.62 -2.51
CA PHE A 42 -12.60 -5.32 -3.42
C PHE A 42 -14.00 -4.69 -3.44
N LEU A 43 -14.55 -4.35 -2.28
CA LEU A 43 -15.90 -3.76 -2.19
C LEU A 43 -15.98 -2.38 -2.87
N LEU A 44 -14.92 -1.60 -2.78
CA LEU A 44 -14.85 -0.30 -3.46
C LEU A 44 -14.78 -0.49 -4.98
N MET A 45 -13.90 -1.36 -5.47
CA MET A 45 -13.76 -1.66 -6.90
C MET A 45 -15.03 -2.29 -7.47
N GLN A 46 -15.68 -3.19 -6.73
CA GLN A 46 -16.96 -3.78 -7.06
C GLN A 46 -18.04 -2.69 -7.28
N LYS A 47 -18.08 -1.69 -6.42
CA LYS A 47 -19.01 -0.57 -6.57
C LYS A 47 -18.78 0.19 -7.88
N TYR A 48 -17.53 0.47 -8.25
CA TYR A 48 -17.22 1.14 -9.53
C TYR A 48 -17.68 0.31 -10.73
N ILE A 49 -17.39 -1.01 -10.72
CA ILE A 49 -17.83 -1.93 -11.80
C ILE A 49 -19.35 -1.94 -11.92
N ASN A 50 -20.08 -2.10 -10.81
CA ASN A 50 -21.54 -2.16 -10.82
C ASN A 50 -22.14 -0.85 -11.30
N THR A 51 -21.63 0.30 -10.85
CA THR A 51 -22.09 1.62 -11.28
C THR A 51 -21.92 1.80 -12.79
N PHE A 52 -20.78 1.37 -13.33
CA PHE A 52 -20.54 1.38 -14.78
C PHE A 52 -21.48 0.45 -15.56
N LEU A 53 -21.70 -0.78 -15.10
CA LEU A 53 -22.61 -1.74 -15.74
C LEU A 53 -24.08 -1.29 -15.68
N GLN A 54 -24.45 -0.45 -14.73
CA GLN A 54 -25.75 0.20 -14.63
C GLN A 54 -25.90 1.43 -15.55
N GLY A 55 -24.87 1.76 -16.35
CA GLY A 55 -24.92 2.83 -17.35
C GLY A 55 -24.24 4.15 -16.92
N ASP A 56 -23.75 4.28 -15.69
CA ASP A 56 -22.99 5.46 -15.27
C ASP A 56 -21.50 5.28 -15.61
N ALA A 57 -21.08 5.90 -16.70
CA ALA A 57 -19.72 5.87 -17.20
C ALA A 57 -18.85 7.05 -16.72
N ALA A 58 -19.22 7.72 -15.63
CA ALA A 58 -18.43 8.83 -15.08
C ALA A 58 -17.03 8.37 -14.63
N VAL A 59 -16.95 7.22 -13.95
CA VAL A 59 -15.71 6.57 -13.59
C VAL A 59 -15.62 5.24 -14.33
N ARG A 60 -14.73 5.16 -15.32
CA ARG A 60 -14.52 3.95 -16.14
C ARG A 60 -13.05 3.62 -16.42
N TRP A 61 -12.15 4.31 -15.74
CA TRP A 61 -10.72 3.98 -15.74
C TRP A 61 -10.19 4.07 -14.32
N LEU A 62 -9.83 2.90 -13.76
CA LEU A 62 -9.21 2.77 -12.45
C LEU A 62 -7.75 2.36 -12.62
N VAL A 63 -6.88 3.01 -11.85
CA VAL A 63 -5.48 2.63 -11.72
C VAL A 63 -5.26 2.21 -10.26
N MET A 64 -4.75 1.00 -10.06
CA MET A 64 -4.48 0.44 -8.75
C MET A 64 -2.97 0.25 -8.54
N PRO A 65 -2.25 1.31 -8.16
CA PRO A 65 -0.86 1.19 -7.76
C PRO A 65 -0.74 0.50 -6.40
N GLY A 66 0.45 0.05 -6.08
CA GLY A 66 0.72 -0.50 -4.74
C GLY A 66 2.02 -1.30 -4.68
N LEU A 67 2.52 -1.46 -3.46
CA LEU A 67 3.73 -2.21 -3.17
C LEU A 67 3.71 -3.60 -3.84
N ARG A 68 4.86 -4.05 -4.34
CA ARG A 68 5.01 -5.43 -4.82
C ARG A 68 4.66 -6.42 -3.70
N GLY A 69 3.81 -7.40 -4.04
CA GLY A 69 3.32 -8.38 -3.06
C GLY A 69 2.11 -7.93 -2.23
N ALA A 70 1.56 -6.73 -2.44
CA ALA A 70 0.33 -6.29 -1.76
C ALA A 70 -0.95 -7.04 -2.21
N GLY A 71 -0.89 -7.88 -3.26
CA GLY A 71 -2.02 -8.68 -3.72
C GLY A 71 -2.81 -8.07 -4.87
N LYS A 72 -2.20 -7.17 -5.68
CA LYS A 72 -2.84 -6.52 -6.83
C LYS A 72 -3.40 -7.52 -7.84
N THR A 73 -2.58 -8.45 -8.31
CA THR A 73 -2.97 -9.50 -9.26
C THR A 73 -4.14 -10.34 -8.74
N THR A 74 -4.09 -10.72 -7.45
CA THR A 74 -5.17 -11.49 -6.80
C THR A 74 -6.48 -10.71 -6.79
N LEU A 75 -6.42 -9.44 -6.39
CA LEU A 75 -7.60 -8.58 -6.37
C LEU A 75 -8.16 -8.36 -7.79
N LEU A 76 -7.29 -8.13 -8.77
CA LEU A 76 -7.68 -7.97 -10.18
C LEU A 76 -8.37 -9.24 -10.71
N ALA A 77 -7.82 -10.42 -10.42
CA ALA A 77 -8.40 -11.71 -10.80
C ALA A 77 -9.75 -11.96 -10.10
N GLN A 78 -9.88 -11.59 -8.82
CA GLN A 78 -11.15 -11.66 -8.11
C GLN A 78 -12.22 -10.75 -8.73
N LEU A 79 -11.85 -9.55 -9.15
CA LEU A 79 -12.76 -8.61 -9.85
C LEU A 79 -13.16 -9.12 -11.23
N TYR A 80 -12.21 -9.69 -11.99
CA TYR A 80 -12.49 -10.31 -13.29
C TYR A 80 -13.51 -11.46 -13.17
N ASN A 81 -13.37 -12.30 -12.13
CA ASN A 81 -14.30 -13.39 -11.87
C ASN A 81 -15.64 -12.93 -11.29
N TYR A 82 -15.65 -11.77 -10.63
CA TYR A 82 -16.87 -11.16 -10.13
C TYR A 82 -17.72 -10.54 -11.22
N ALA A 83 -17.09 -9.91 -12.22
CA ALA A 83 -17.79 -9.17 -13.27
C ALA A 83 -18.73 -10.09 -14.07
N ASP A 84 -20.03 -9.86 -13.93
CA ASP A 84 -21.09 -10.63 -14.58
C ASP A 84 -21.34 -10.12 -15.99
N VAL A 85 -20.41 -10.44 -16.88
CA VAL A 85 -20.51 -10.17 -18.33
C VAL A 85 -19.99 -11.40 -19.09
N PRO A 86 -20.42 -11.60 -20.36
CA PRO A 86 -19.93 -12.72 -21.20
C PRO A 86 -18.40 -12.74 -21.27
N PRO A 87 -17.77 -13.93 -21.36
CA PRO A 87 -16.32 -14.07 -21.44
C PRO A 87 -15.68 -13.22 -22.54
N GLU A 88 -16.35 -13.08 -23.69
CA GLU A 88 -15.88 -12.29 -24.82
C GLU A 88 -15.81 -10.78 -24.52
N ARG A 89 -16.55 -10.32 -23.51
CA ARG A 89 -16.64 -8.89 -23.12
C ARG A 89 -15.77 -8.54 -21.93
N LYS A 90 -14.92 -9.44 -21.49
CA LYS A 90 -13.92 -9.17 -20.46
C LYS A 90 -12.59 -9.81 -20.81
N LEU A 91 -11.52 -9.04 -20.66
CA LEU A 91 -10.17 -9.49 -20.90
C LEU A 91 -9.33 -9.35 -19.63
N PHE A 92 -8.71 -10.45 -19.18
CA PHE A 92 -7.65 -10.42 -18.17
C PHE A 92 -6.30 -10.59 -18.87
N LEU A 93 -5.39 -9.63 -18.69
CA LEU A 93 -4.11 -9.60 -19.38
C LEU A 93 -2.98 -9.22 -18.42
N SER A 94 -1.92 -10.05 -18.37
CA SER A 94 -0.64 -9.71 -17.73
C SER A 94 0.28 -9.08 -18.77
N VAL A 95 0.51 -7.76 -18.67
CA VAL A 95 1.24 -7.00 -19.69
C VAL A 95 2.72 -7.36 -19.70
N ASP A 96 3.31 -7.71 -18.56
CA ASP A 96 4.68 -8.21 -18.49
C ASP A 96 4.86 -9.51 -19.26
N GLN A 97 3.90 -10.45 -19.19
CA GLN A 97 3.91 -11.69 -19.96
C GLN A 97 3.89 -11.40 -21.46
N VAL A 98 3.02 -10.50 -21.91
CA VAL A 98 2.88 -10.13 -23.32
C VAL A 98 4.17 -9.51 -23.85
N THR A 99 4.70 -8.55 -23.14
CA THR A 99 5.91 -7.83 -23.57
C THR A 99 7.16 -8.71 -23.55
N GLN A 100 7.31 -9.57 -22.55
CA GLN A 100 8.50 -10.42 -22.39
C GLN A 100 8.45 -11.67 -23.27
N THR A 101 7.27 -12.32 -23.43
CA THR A 101 7.16 -13.57 -24.16
C THR A 101 6.99 -13.35 -25.67
N PHE A 102 6.19 -12.36 -26.06
CA PHE A 102 5.85 -12.13 -27.47
C PHE A 102 6.53 -10.88 -28.05
N GLY A 103 7.20 -10.06 -27.23
CA GLY A 103 7.69 -8.75 -27.63
C GLY A 103 6.58 -7.83 -28.18
N ALA A 104 5.32 -8.07 -27.77
CA ALA A 104 4.16 -7.34 -28.26
C ALA A 104 3.80 -6.19 -27.32
N SER A 105 3.28 -5.11 -27.90
CA SER A 105 2.73 -3.99 -27.14
C SER A 105 1.29 -4.27 -26.67
N LEU A 106 0.86 -3.56 -25.63
CA LEU A 106 -0.53 -3.56 -25.21
C LEU A 106 -1.47 -3.15 -26.35
N GLN A 107 -1.04 -2.20 -27.18
CA GLN A 107 -1.81 -1.76 -28.34
C GLN A 107 -2.05 -2.90 -29.35
N GLU A 108 -1.02 -3.69 -29.69
CA GLU A 108 -1.16 -4.82 -30.63
C GLU A 108 -2.17 -5.85 -30.11
N ILE A 109 -2.13 -6.16 -28.82
CA ILE A 109 -3.05 -7.11 -28.20
C ILE A 109 -4.49 -6.60 -28.19
N ILE A 110 -4.69 -5.35 -27.80
CA ILE A 110 -6.04 -4.77 -27.72
C ILE A 110 -6.65 -4.60 -29.12
N GLN A 111 -5.86 -4.29 -30.15
CA GLN A 111 -6.36 -4.26 -31.52
C GLN A 111 -6.88 -5.64 -31.98
N ILE A 112 -6.18 -6.71 -31.64
CA ILE A 112 -6.65 -8.07 -31.90
C ILE A 112 -7.93 -8.36 -31.10
N TYR A 113 -7.99 -7.93 -29.85
CA TYR A 113 -9.18 -8.10 -29.03
C TYR A 113 -10.39 -7.32 -29.60
N GLU A 114 -10.19 -6.09 -30.11
CA GLU A 114 -11.24 -5.34 -30.81
C GLU A 114 -11.81 -6.13 -32.00
N GLU A 115 -10.95 -6.78 -32.80
CA GLU A 115 -11.40 -7.62 -33.92
C GLU A 115 -12.28 -8.80 -33.47
N ILE A 116 -11.89 -9.45 -32.35
CA ILE A 116 -12.62 -10.61 -31.81
C ILE A 116 -13.99 -10.21 -31.23
N VAL A 117 -14.11 -9.06 -30.56
CA VAL A 117 -15.38 -8.60 -29.98
C VAL A 117 -16.32 -7.91 -30.95
N GLY A 118 -16.02 -7.93 -32.25
CA GLY A 118 -16.89 -7.42 -33.32
C GLY A 118 -16.46 -6.10 -33.92
N GLY A 119 -15.21 -5.69 -33.77
CA GLY A 119 -14.60 -4.52 -34.39
C GLY A 119 -14.24 -3.41 -33.41
N SER A 120 -14.08 -2.19 -33.92
CA SER A 120 -13.63 -1.05 -33.12
C SER A 120 -14.50 -0.79 -31.88
N PHE A 121 -13.88 -0.48 -30.74
CA PHE A 121 -14.55 -0.10 -29.51
C PHE A 121 -15.52 1.10 -29.63
N GLU A 122 -15.41 1.88 -30.68
CA GLU A 122 -16.35 2.98 -31.00
C GLU A 122 -17.76 2.47 -31.38
N ARG A 123 -17.85 1.22 -31.85
CA ARG A 123 -19.09 0.59 -32.32
C ARG A 123 -19.73 -0.35 -31.28
N LEU A 124 -19.17 -0.40 -30.07
CA LEU A 124 -19.71 -1.26 -29.03
C LEU A 124 -21.11 -0.83 -28.61
N GLU A 125 -22.04 -1.73 -28.66
CA GLU A 125 -23.41 -1.55 -28.10
C GLU A 125 -23.45 -1.87 -26.63
N GLU A 126 -22.68 -2.85 -26.21
CA GLU A 126 -22.62 -3.37 -24.85
C GLU A 126 -21.26 -3.11 -24.18
N PRO A 127 -21.18 -3.08 -22.84
CA PRO A 127 -19.95 -2.81 -22.12
C PRO A 127 -18.88 -3.91 -22.28
N VAL A 128 -17.62 -3.48 -22.30
CA VAL A 128 -16.42 -4.32 -22.27
C VAL A 128 -15.56 -3.94 -21.07
N LEU A 129 -14.98 -4.93 -20.37
CA LEU A 129 -14.13 -4.73 -19.22
C LEU A 129 -12.70 -5.23 -19.48
N LEU A 130 -11.72 -4.36 -19.26
CA LEU A 130 -10.31 -4.65 -19.39
C LEU A 130 -9.64 -4.71 -18.02
N PHE A 131 -9.11 -5.87 -17.65
CA PHE A 131 -8.37 -6.12 -16.42
C PHE A 131 -6.89 -6.31 -16.78
N LEU A 132 -6.08 -5.27 -16.60
CA LEU A 132 -4.71 -5.19 -17.09
C LEU A 132 -3.74 -5.19 -15.91
N ASP A 133 -2.95 -6.27 -15.78
CA ASP A 133 -1.96 -6.40 -14.71
C ASP A 133 -0.58 -5.93 -15.16
N GLU A 134 0.18 -5.29 -14.28
CA GLU A 134 1.56 -4.84 -14.48
C GLU A 134 1.76 -3.98 -15.74
N VAL A 135 0.86 -3.00 -15.99
CA VAL A 135 0.84 -2.21 -17.24
C VAL A 135 2.12 -1.41 -17.50
N GLN A 136 2.95 -1.12 -16.48
CA GLN A 136 4.22 -0.38 -16.63
C GLN A 136 5.26 -1.11 -17.50
N TYR A 137 5.06 -2.37 -17.81
CA TYR A 137 5.93 -3.10 -18.73
C TYR A 137 5.76 -2.66 -20.19
N ASP A 138 4.65 -1.99 -20.54
CA ASP A 138 4.52 -1.27 -21.80
C ASP A 138 4.74 0.24 -21.55
N LYS A 139 5.78 0.81 -22.13
CA LYS A 139 6.14 2.24 -21.95
C LYS A 139 5.06 3.21 -22.42
N HIS A 140 4.19 2.79 -23.33
CA HIS A 140 3.14 3.62 -23.95
C HIS A 140 1.75 3.36 -23.38
N TRP A 141 1.62 2.49 -22.37
CA TRP A 141 0.35 2.07 -21.80
C TRP A 141 -0.61 3.23 -21.48
N ALA A 142 -0.11 4.30 -20.86
CA ALA A 142 -0.94 5.41 -20.37
C ALA A 142 -1.56 6.22 -21.51
N VAL A 143 -0.76 6.51 -22.56
CA VAL A 143 -1.23 7.23 -23.74
C VAL A 143 -2.20 6.37 -24.53
N PHE A 144 -1.91 5.08 -24.65
CA PHE A 144 -2.77 4.14 -25.35
C PHE A 144 -4.13 3.96 -24.65
N LEU A 145 -4.15 3.72 -23.34
CA LEU A 145 -5.41 3.59 -22.59
C LEU A 145 -6.21 4.90 -22.57
N LYS A 146 -5.54 6.06 -22.55
CA LYS A 146 -6.20 7.35 -22.77
C LYS A 146 -6.93 7.39 -24.10
N THR A 147 -6.31 6.90 -25.19
CA THR A 147 -6.95 6.87 -26.50
C THR A 147 -8.22 6.02 -26.48
N ILE A 148 -8.21 4.85 -25.83
CA ILE A 148 -9.42 4.03 -25.65
C ILE A 148 -10.48 4.79 -24.85
N TYR A 149 -10.09 5.39 -23.73
CA TYR A 149 -10.99 6.18 -22.89
C TYR A 149 -11.67 7.31 -23.67
N ASP A 150 -10.94 8.04 -24.51
CA ASP A 150 -11.48 9.18 -25.26
C ASP A 150 -12.37 8.73 -26.45
N ARG A 151 -12.16 7.52 -27.00
CA ARG A 151 -12.91 6.97 -28.14
C ARG A 151 -14.28 6.41 -27.78
N THR A 152 -14.48 5.88 -26.57
CA THR A 152 -15.71 5.19 -26.20
C THR A 152 -16.08 5.35 -24.74
N ARG A 153 -17.36 5.30 -24.43
CA ARG A 153 -17.89 5.23 -23.07
C ARG A 153 -18.27 3.80 -22.64
N LYS A 154 -18.07 2.82 -23.50
CA LYS A 154 -18.46 1.41 -23.30
C LYS A 154 -17.32 0.52 -22.80
N VAL A 155 -16.14 1.08 -22.54
CA VAL A 155 -15.00 0.33 -22.01
C VAL A 155 -14.69 0.76 -20.59
N PHE A 156 -14.63 -0.21 -19.67
CA PHE A 156 -14.17 -0.04 -18.31
C PHE A 156 -12.77 -0.64 -18.15
N ILE A 157 -11.85 0.09 -17.57
CA ILE A 157 -10.44 -0.29 -17.45
C ILE A 157 -10.04 -0.36 -15.99
N VAL A 158 -9.47 -1.48 -15.56
CA VAL A 158 -8.75 -1.61 -14.29
C VAL A 158 -7.30 -1.95 -14.62
N ALA A 159 -6.39 -1.04 -14.35
CA ALA A 159 -4.96 -1.21 -14.59
C ALA A 159 -4.21 -1.30 -13.26
N THR A 160 -3.35 -2.31 -13.12
CA THR A 160 -2.50 -2.46 -11.92
C THR A 160 -1.03 -2.31 -12.26
N GLY A 161 -0.23 -2.03 -11.25
CA GLY A 161 1.23 -2.06 -11.36
C GLY A 161 1.92 -1.54 -10.10
N SER A 162 3.25 -1.43 -10.16
CA SER A 162 3.99 -0.78 -9.06
C SER A 162 3.61 0.70 -8.96
N SER A 163 3.86 1.33 -7.82
CA SER A 163 3.53 2.75 -7.60
C SER A 163 4.25 3.71 -8.55
N ALA A 164 5.32 3.24 -9.17
CA ALA A 164 5.95 3.87 -10.32
C ALA A 164 5.01 4.15 -11.50
N LEU A 165 3.89 3.44 -11.58
CA LEU A 165 2.83 3.69 -12.54
C LEU A 165 2.42 5.16 -12.58
N MET A 166 2.22 5.77 -11.40
CA MET A 166 1.71 7.14 -11.31
C MET A 166 2.70 8.19 -11.79
N ILE A 167 3.99 7.88 -11.89
CA ILE A 167 5.03 8.81 -12.34
C ILE A 167 4.92 9.07 -13.84
N ASN A 168 4.55 8.06 -14.60
CA ASN A 168 4.38 8.16 -16.06
C ASN A 168 2.98 8.65 -16.46
N VAL A 169 2.10 8.87 -15.48
CA VAL A 169 0.77 9.45 -15.69
C VAL A 169 0.93 10.95 -15.86
N ASN A 170 0.87 11.42 -17.09
CA ASN A 170 0.83 12.85 -17.36
C ASN A 170 -0.48 13.48 -16.86
N ALA A 171 -0.52 14.82 -16.76
CA ALA A 171 -1.69 15.56 -16.26
C ALA A 171 -3.00 15.21 -17.00
N ASP A 172 -2.91 14.78 -18.26
CA ASP A 172 -4.07 14.40 -19.07
C ASP A 172 -4.67 13.06 -18.67
N VAL A 173 -3.83 12.09 -18.30
CA VAL A 173 -4.27 10.78 -17.80
C VAL A 173 -4.81 10.93 -16.39
N ALA A 174 -4.15 11.74 -15.54
CA ALA A 174 -4.57 11.99 -14.15
C ALA A 174 -6.00 12.56 -14.04
N ARG A 175 -6.48 13.26 -15.07
CA ARG A 175 -7.87 13.78 -15.11
C ARG A 175 -8.91 12.71 -15.47
N ARG A 176 -8.52 11.58 -16.03
CA ARG A 176 -9.40 10.52 -16.56
C ARG A 176 -9.43 9.29 -15.68
N ALA A 177 -8.31 8.97 -15.08
CA ALA A 177 -8.15 7.79 -14.25
C ALA A 177 -8.35 8.12 -12.75
N VAL A 178 -9.12 7.30 -12.07
CA VAL A 178 -9.20 7.31 -10.61
C VAL A 178 -8.14 6.38 -10.06
N SER A 179 -7.30 6.90 -9.17
CA SER A 179 -6.25 6.11 -8.52
C SER A 179 -6.69 5.62 -7.16
N GLU A 180 -6.59 4.30 -6.94
CA GLU A 180 -6.91 3.65 -5.67
C GLU A 180 -5.73 2.78 -5.22
N THR A 181 -4.90 3.32 -4.34
CA THR A 181 -3.67 2.64 -3.87
C THR A 181 -3.99 1.40 -3.04
N LEU A 182 -3.45 0.24 -3.44
CA LEU A 182 -3.53 -0.99 -2.67
C LEU A 182 -2.37 -1.08 -1.67
N TYR A 183 -2.60 -0.58 -0.47
CA TYR A 183 -1.62 -0.63 0.62
C TYR A 183 -1.31 -2.05 1.11
N PRO A 184 -0.17 -2.29 1.80
CA PRO A 184 0.04 -3.51 2.59
C PRO A 184 -1.17 -3.78 3.51
N MET A 185 -1.47 -5.00 3.88
CA MET A 185 -2.68 -5.36 4.63
C MET A 185 -2.82 -4.61 5.97
N SER A 186 -4.06 -4.30 6.35
CA SER A 186 -4.39 -3.98 7.75
C SER A 186 -4.41 -5.25 8.62
N PHE A 187 -4.41 -5.09 9.93
CA PHE A 187 -4.53 -6.22 10.84
C PHE A 187 -5.84 -7.00 10.62
N THR A 188 -6.94 -6.31 10.43
CA THR A 188 -8.24 -6.94 10.17
C THR A 188 -8.27 -7.71 8.84
N GLU A 189 -7.61 -7.19 7.79
CA GLU A 189 -7.42 -7.92 6.53
C GLU A 189 -6.53 -9.16 6.72
N PHE A 190 -5.44 -9.05 7.48
CA PHE A 190 -4.56 -10.17 7.82
C PHE A 190 -5.34 -11.29 8.52
N ILE A 191 -6.13 -10.97 9.55
CA ILE A 191 -6.95 -11.94 10.28
C ILE A 191 -8.01 -12.56 9.38
N LYS A 192 -8.64 -11.75 8.51
CA LYS A 192 -9.61 -12.25 7.52
C LYS A 192 -8.98 -13.25 6.56
N ILE A 193 -7.79 -12.97 6.05
CA ILE A 193 -7.09 -13.86 5.11
C ILE A 193 -6.58 -15.12 5.83
N LYS A 194 -6.06 -14.98 7.04
CA LYS A 194 -5.47 -16.09 7.80
C LYS A 194 -6.50 -17.07 8.35
N PHE A 195 -7.61 -16.56 8.88
CA PHE A 195 -8.57 -17.34 9.66
C PHE A 195 -9.98 -17.33 9.09
N ASN A 196 -10.22 -16.61 8.00
CA ASN A 196 -11.56 -16.35 7.45
C ASN A 196 -12.54 -15.77 8.50
N LYS A 197 -12.01 -14.99 9.45
CA LYS A 197 -12.77 -14.31 10.49
C LYS A 197 -12.95 -12.84 10.12
N TYR A 198 -14.14 -12.32 10.38
CA TYR A 198 -14.46 -10.93 10.10
C TYR A 198 -14.26 -10.07 11.35
N GLU A 199 -14.03 -8.80 11.14
CA GLU A 199 -14.03 -7.80 12.21
C GLU A 199 -15.43 -7.68 12.84
N VAL A 200 -15.49 -7.19 14.06
CA VAL A 200 -16.78 -6.85 14.71
C VAL A 200 -17.39 -5.66 13.98
N ALA A 201 -18.63 -5.82 13.52
CA ALA A 201 -19.33 -4.81 12.74
C ALA A 201 -19.28 -3.43 13.40
N GLY A 202 -18.83 -2.42 12.63
CA GLY A 202 -18.76 -1.03 13.07
C GLY A 202 -17.60 -0.67 14.00
N LEU A 203 -16.96 -1.65 14.66
CA LEU A 203 -15.93 -1.39 15.68
C LEU A 203 -14.76 -0.56 15.14
N GLY A 204 -14.20 -0.92 13.99
CA GLY A 204 -13.08 -0.18 13.40
C GLY A 204 -13.43 1.28 13.06
N GLY A 205 -14.66 1.51 12.60
CA GLY A 205 -15.16 2.87 12.35
C GLY A 205 -15.30 3.70 13.63
N GLU A 206 -15.83 3.10 14.70
CA GLU A 206 -15.97 3.75 16.00
C GLU A 206 -14.60 4.09 16.62
N LEU A 207 -13.66 3.14 16.60
CA LEU A 207 -12.30 3.35 17.10
C LEU A 207 -11.58 4.46 16.33
N ARG A 208 -11.69 4.47 14.99
CA ARG A 208 -11.11 5.50 14.14
C ARG A 208 -11.67 6.89 14.43
N LYS A 209 -13.00 7.00 14.60
CA LYS A 209 -13.65 8.25 15.00
C LYS A 209 -13.20 8.70 16.38
N ALA A 210 -13.08 7.76 17.34
CA ALA A 210 -12.58 8.08 18.68
C ALA A 210 -11.15 8.66 18.62
N LEU A 211 -10.26 8.06 17.82
CA LEU A 211 -8.86 8.46 17.74
C LEU A 211 -8.64 9.78 16.98
N LEU A 212 -9.46 10.09 15.96
CA LEU A 212 -9.15 11.16 15.00
C LEU A 212 -10.20 12.28 14.93
N GLU A 213 -11.39 12.09 15.50
CA GLU A 213 -12.49 13.06 15.38
C GLU A 213 -12.94 13.62 16.74
N SER A 214 -12.34 13.18 17.85
CA SER A 214 -12.61 13.71 19.18
C SER A 214 -12.03 15.12 19.36
N LYS A 215 -12.60 15.86 20.31
CA LYS A 215 -12.19 17.24 20.59
C LYS A 215 -11.18 17.33 21.74
N THR A 216 -11.22 16.40 22.66
CA THR A 216 -10.34 16.37 23.86
C THR A 216 -9.87 14.96 24.16
N ALA A 217 -8.86 14.83 25.02
CA ALA A 217 -8.34 13.55 25.49
C ALA A 217 -9.41 12.76 26.28
N GLU A 218 -10.26 13.44 27.05
CA GLU A 218 -11.36 12.85 27.79
C GLU A 218 -12.37 12.19 26.85
N GLU A 219 -12.69 12.85 25.75
CA GLU A 219 -13.60 12.30 24.75
C GLU A 219 -12.99 11.09 24.05
N VAL A 220 -11.69 11.14 23.68
CA VAL A 220 -10.96 9.97 23.13
C VAL A 220 -11.07 8.79 24.10
N TYR A 221 -10.68 9.01 25.36
CA TYR A 221 -10.69 7.97 26.39
C TYR A 221 -12.09 7.40 26.58
N GLY A 222 -13.10 8.25 26.75
CA GLY A 222 -14.49 7.81 26.97
C GLY A 222 -15.02 6.95 25.81
N ARG A 223 -14.82 7.38 24.56
CA ARG A 223 -15.22 6.61 23.40
C ARG A 223 -14.48 5.27 23.26
N LEU A 224 -13.17 5.23 23.53
CA LEU A 224 -12.39 4.00 23.51
C LEU A 224 -12.80 3.07 24.65
N ALA A 225 -13.08 3.60 25.84
CA ALA A 225 -13.56 2.83 27.00
C ALA A 225 -14.88 2.10 26.70
N LEU A 226 -15.81 2.76 25.97
CA LEU A 226 -17.06 2.13 25.53
C LEU A 226 -16.82 0.95 24.56
N CYS A 227 -15.74 0.97 23.78
CA CYS A 227 -15.37 -0.12 22.88
C CYS A 227 -14.60 -1.26 23.55
N SER A 228 -14.14 -1.09 24.80
CA SER A 228 -13.18 -2.00 25.47
C SER A 228 -13.67 -3.44 25.59
N ALA A 229 -14.96 -3.65 25.85
CA ALA A 229 -15.52 -5.00 25.94
C ALA A 229 -15.45 -5.74 24.59
N ARG A 230 -15.83 -5.08 23.48
CA ARG A 230 -15.78 -5.65 22.13
C ARG A 230 -14.35 -5.88 21.66
N VAL A 231 -13.43 -4.97 21.96
CA VAL A 231 -12.00 -5.13 21.69
C VAL A 231 -11.43 -6.34 22.43
N ARG A 232 -11.73 -6.47 23.73
CA ARG A 232 -11.29 -7.60 24.56
C ARG A 232 -11.82 -8.93 24.01
N GLN A 233 -13.11 -8.99 23.68
CA GLN A 233 -13.73 -10.18 23.10
C GLN A 233 -13.06 -10.58 21.79
N TYR A 234 -12.76 -9.61 20.92
CA TYR A 234 -12.05 -9.86 19.67
C TYR A 234 -10.69 -10.51 19.93
N TRP A 235 -9.89 -9.95 20.83
CA TRP A 235 -8.55 -10.49 21.14
C TRP A 235 -8.58 -11.84 21.86
N GLN A 236 -9.61 -12.12 22.63
CA GLN A 236 -9.83 -13.46 23.21
C GLN A 236 -10.09 -14.51 22.13
N ALA A 237 -10.79 -14.13 21.05
CA ALA A 237 -11.09 -15.02 19.94
C ALA A 237 -9.91 -15.23 18.97
N ILE A 238 -9.03 -14.24 18.81
CA ILE A 238 -7.93 -14.25 17.84
C ILE A 238 -6.60 -14.66 18.47
N GLY A 239 -6.32 -14.18 19.69
CA GLY A 239 -5.03 -14.34 20.36
C GLY A 239 -4.07 -13.17 20.12
N ARG A 240 -3.45 -12.66 21.18
CA ARG A 240 -2.53 -11.50 21.10
C ARG A 240 -1.24 -11.77 20.34
N GLN A 241 -0.83 -13.05 20.23
CA GLN A 241 0.33 -13.43 19.42
C GLN A 241 0.22 -12.98 17.96
N GLU A 242 -1.00 -12.82 17.45
CA GLU A 242 -1.22 -12.38 16.09
C GLU A 242 -0.79 -10.91 15.86
N ILE A 243 -0.63 -10.10 16.88
CA ILE A 243 -0.01 -8.76 16.79
C ILE A 243 1.44 -8.90 16.33
N THR A 244 2.20 -9.76 17.00
CA THR A 244 3.62 -10.02 16.66
C THR A 244 3.74 -10.59 15.25
N ASN A 245 2.90 -11.56 14.89
CA ASN A 245 2.87 -12.16 13.56
C ASN A 245 2.56 -11.11 12.49
N TYR A 246 1.57 -10.25 12.74
CA TYR A 246 1.18 -9.19 11.82
C TYR A 246 2.30 -8.17 11.59
N ILE A 247 2.91 -7.67 12.65
CA ILE A 247 3.98 -6.67 12.57
C ILE A 247 5.21 -7.23 11.87
N ASN A 248 5.56 -8.50 12.11
CA ASN A 248 6.74 -9.10 11.53
C ASN A 248 6.57 -9.49 10.04
N TYR A 249 5.38 -9.92 9.61
CA TYR A 249 5.18 -10.36 8.23
C TYR A 249 3.74 -10.24 7.70
N GLY A 250 2.75 -10.04 8.56
CA GLY A 250 1.33 -10.13 8.23
C GLY A 250 0.79 -8.97 7.36
N THR A 251 1.60 -7.99 7.04
CA THR A 251 1.22 -6.92 6.10
C THR A 251 1.28 -7.35 4.63
N LEU A 252 1.91 -8.49 4.33
CA LEU A 252 2.08 -9.03 2.98
C LEU A 252 1.25 -10.31 2.79
N PRO A 253 0.23 -10.34 1.91
CA PRO A 253 -0.70 -11.48 1.77
C PRO A 253 -0.04 -12.82 1.51
N TYR A 254 0.98 -12.87 0.66
CA TYR A 254 1.66 -14.11 0.27
C TYR A 254 2.44 -14.78 1.41
N MET A 255 2.67 -14.07 2.53
CA MET A 255 3.32 -14.61 3.73
C MET A 255 2.36 -15.40 4.61
N VAL A 256 1.06 -15.12 4.51
CA VAL A 256 0.06 -15.71 5.44
C VAL A 256 -0.06 -17.21 5.31
N ALA A 257 0.15 -17.76 4.12
CA ALA A 257 0.10 -19.20 3.86
C ALA A 257 1.35 -19.97 4.33
N LEU A 258 2.47 -19.27 4.58
CA LEU A 258 3.74 -19.90 4.94
C LEU A 258 3.78 -20.21 6.44
N LYS A 259 4.05 -21.47 6.77
CA LYS A 259 4.15 -21.94 8.17
C LYS A 259 5.57 -21.85 8.73
N ASN A 260 6.57 -21.82 7.87
CA ASN A 260 7.98 -21.81 8.27
C ASN A 260 8.50 -20.37 8.26
N GLU A 261 8.89 -19.87 9.43
CA GLU A 261 9.38 -18.49 9.61
C GLU A 261 10.63 -18.18 8.75
N ALA A 262 11.54 -19.12 8.59
CA ALA A 262 12.73 -18.93 7.76
C ALA A 262 12.35 -18.71 6.28
N LEU A 263 11.37 -19.47 5.78
CA LEU A 263 10.84 -19.30 4.42
C LEU A 263 10.13 -17.96 4.26
N VAL A 264 9.41 -17.50 5.29
CA VAL A 264 8.75 -16.18 5.28
C VAL A 264 9.79 -15.09 5.02
N TYR A 265 10.84 -15.02 5.81
CA TYR A 265 11.85 -13.97 5.65
C TYR A 265 12.68 -14.10 4.36
N ASP A 266 12.95 -15.32 3.91
CA ASP A 266 13.60 -15.54 2.61
C ASP A 266 12.74 -15.00 1.46
N GLN A 267 11.41 -15.23 1.49
CA GLN A 267 10.50 -14.69 0.49
C GLN A 267 10.36 -13.17 0.55
N ILE A 268 10.35 -12.58 1.75
CA ILE A 268 10.36 -11.11 1.91
C ILE A 268 11.64 -10.54 1.30
N LYS A 269 12.80 -11.15 1.60
CA LYS A 269 14.08 -10.76 1.03
C LYS A 269 14.05 -10.83 -0.50
N LYS A 270 13.62 -11.94 -1.08
CA LYS A 270 13.49 -12.11 -2.54
C LYS A 270 12.56 -11.07 -3.17
N SER A 271 11.47 -10.72 -2.49
CA SER A 271 10.56 -9.67 -2.95
C SER A 271 11.25 -8.31 -2.98
N LEU A 272 12.02 -7.97 -1.95
CA LEU A 272 12.77 -6.71 -1.88
C LEU A 272 13.94 -6.68 -2.88
N ASP A 273 14.67 -7.80 -3.03
CA ASP A 273 15.72 -7.95 -4.05
C ASP A 273 15.15 -7.72 -5.45
N ARG A 274 13.92 -8.17 -5.71
CA ARG A 274 13.24 -7.94 -6.99
C ARG A 274 12.83 -6.48 -7.18
N VAL A 275 12.43 -5.78 -6.14
CA VAL A 275 12.22 -4.32 -6.20
C VAL A 275 13.51 -3.62 -6.63
N VAL A 276 14.65 -3.99 -6.01
CA VAL A 276 15.95 -3.38 -6.30
C VAL A 276 16.42 -3.72 -7.71
N SER A 277 16.28 -4.98 -8.16
CA SER A 277 16.84 -5.45 -9.42
C SER A 277 15.92 -5.22 -10.64
N VAL A 278 14.61 -5.06 -10.44
CA VAL A 278 13.62 -4.95 -11.52
C VAL A 278 12.89 -3.62 -11.50
N ASP A 279 12.28 -3.26 -10.35
CA ASP A 279 11.39 -2.10 -10.31
C ASP A 279 12.17 -0.77 -10.29
N ILE A 280 13.25 -0.69 -9.52
CA ILE A 280 14.11 0.51 -9.45
C ILE A 280 14.72 0.89 -10.81
N PRO A 281 15.30 -0.03 -11.61
CA PRO A 281 15.83 0.30 -12.94
C PRO A 281 14.78 0.82 -13.94
N GLN A 282 13.51 0.50 -13.76
CA GLN A 282 12.43 1.03 -14.60
C GLN A 282 12.11 2.51 -14.29
N ILE A 283 12.35 2.95 -13.06
CA ILE A 283 12.05 4.31 -12.59
C ILE A 283 13.26 5.22 -12.69
N GLY A 284 14.41 4.73 -12.24
CA GLY A 284 15.67 5.47 -12.16
C GLY A 284 16.76 4.83 -12.99
N ARG A 285 17.45 5.64 -13.80
CA ARG A 285 18.65 5.18 -14.51
C ARG A 285 19.86 5.33 -13.60
N PHE A 286 20.26 4.25 -12.97
CA PHE A 286 21.46 4.21 -12.13
C PHE A 286 22.59 3.44 -12.82
N ARG A 287 23.82 3.90 -12.59
CA ARG A 287 25.01 3.10 -12.94
C ARG A 287 25.07 1.85 -12.06
N PRO A 288 25.64 0.71 -12.54
CA PRO A 288 25.70 -0.53 -11.75
C PRO A 288 26.28 -0.35 -10.34
N GLU A 289 27.31 0.51 -10.20
CA GLU A 289 27.96 0.80 -8.90
C GLU A 289 27.00 1.48 -7.92
N ILE A 290 26.05 2.28 -8.40
CA ILE A 290 25.03 2.91 -7.58
C ILE A 290 23.88 1.93 -7.29
N ALA A 291 23.51 1.12 -8.28
CA ALA A 291 22.45 0.12 -8.11
C ALA A 291 22.79 -0.88 -6.98
N SER A 292 24.05 -1.31 -6.86
CA SER A 292 24.51 -2.19 -5.77
C SER A 292 24.40 -1.57 -4.37
N LYS A 293 24.36 -0.23 -4.26
CA LYS A 293 24.30 0.50 -2.99
C LYS A 293 22.87 0.62 -2.42
N PHE A 294 21.82 0.24 -3.17
CA PHE A 294 20.45 0.26 -2.65
C PHE A 294 20.25 -0.64 -1.45
N GLN A 295 20.87 -1.82 -1.42
CA GLN A 295 20.79 -2.72 -0.26
C GLN A 295 21.42 -2.10 0.98
N MET A 296 22.56 -1.42 0.84
CA MET A 296 23.22 -0.71 1.93
C MET A 296 22.33 0.45 2.45
N LEU A 297 21.68 1.19 1.54
CA LEU A 297 20.77 2.26 1.91
C LEU A 297 19.55 1.74 2.67
N LEU A 298 18.94 0.66 2.22
CA LEU A 298 17.82 0.03 2.90
C LEU A 298 18.21 -0.50 4.28
N TYR A 299 19.42 -1.05 4.42
CA TYR A 299 19.96 -1.44 5.71
C TYR A 299 20.09 -0.23 6.65
N ALA A 300 20.67 0.86 6.16
CA ALA A 300 20.84 2.08 6.97
C ALA A 300 19.46 2.66 7.41
N ILE A 301 18.43 2.56 6.57
CA ILE A 301 17.06 2.92 6.93
C ILE A 301 16.49 1.97 7.99
N ALA A 302 16.80 0.67 7.90
CA ALA A 302 16.36 -0.30 8.90
C ALA A 302 16.94 0.00 10.27
N ASP A 303 18.21 0.40 10.33
CA ASP A 303 18.91 0.70 11.58
C ASP A 303 18.57 2.07 12.17
N SER A 304 18.24 3.08 11.34
CA SER A 304 17.97 4.46 11.79
C SER A 304 16.78 5.08 11.08
N ASP A 305 15.90 5.74 11.84
CA ASP A 305 14.72 6.43 11.30
C ASP A 305 15.04 7.84 10.79
N GLN A 306 16.06 8.47 11.37
CA GLN A 306 16.56 9.79 10.96
C GLN A 306 17.90 9.66 10.26
N ILE A 307 17.88 9.86 8.95
CA ILE A 307 19.06 9.68 8.12
C ILE A 307 19.84 11.00 8.05
N SER A 308 21.08 11.00 8.55
CA SER A 308 22.03 12.06 8.26
C SER A 308 22.54 11.91 6.83
N PHE A 309 22.12 12.80 5.95
CA PHE A 309 22.59 12.79 4.55
C PHE A 309 24.10 12.87 4.43
N ASN A 310 24.76 13.62 5.31
CA ASN A 310 26.23 13.75 5.28
C ASN A 310 26.90 12.43 5.66
N THR A 311 26.44 11.80 6.75
CA THR A 311 26.98 10.51 7.20
C THR A 311 26.77 9.42 6.14
N LEU A 312 25.55 9.29 5.60
CA LEU A 312 25.27 8.30 4.57
C LEU A 312 26.03 8.57 3.27
N SER A 313 26.10 9.82 2.83
CA SER A 313 26.84 10.20 1.64
C SER A 313 28.31 9.83 1.74
N SER A 314 28.94 10.08 2.90
CA SER A 314 30.34 9.68 3.13
C SER A 314 30.51 8.17 3.28
N THR A 315 29.64 7.49 4.05
CA THR A 315 29.74 6.02 4.25
C THR A 315 29.51 5.25 2.95
N MET A 316 28.60 5.73 2.10
CA MET A 316 28.27 5.08 0.83
C MET A 316 29.16 5.57 -0.33
N GLU A 317 30.03 6.54 -0.10
CA GLU A 317 30.87 7.16 -1.15
C GLU A 317 30.07 7.62 -2.36
N ILE A 318 28.96 8.32 -2.13
CA ILE A 318 28.07 8.89 -3.16
C ILE A 318 27.75 10.35 -2.86
N GLY A 319 27.56 11.13 -3.92
CA GLY A 319 27.13 12.52 -3.77
C GLY A 319 25.72 12.64 -3.18
N ARG A 320 25.47 13.69 -2.40
CA ARG A 320 24.16 14.00 -1.81
C ARG A 320 23.00 14.00 -2.84
N PRO A 321 23.15 14.54 -4.07
CA PRO A 321 22.09 14.48 -5.09
C PRO A 321 21.73 13.03 -5.48
N THR A 322 22.74 12.16 -5.61
CA THR A 322 22.55 10.74 -5.92
C THR A 322 21.80 10.04 -4.80
N LEU A 323 22.18 10.27 -3.52
CA LEU A 323 21.48 9.72 -2.36
C LEU A 323 20.02 10.18 -2.31
N MET A 324 19.75 11.47 -2.55
CA MET A 324 18.38 11.99 -2.60
C MET A 324 17.57 11.34 -3.72
N HIS A 325 18.17 11.13 -4.89
CA HIS A 325 17.50 10.43 -6.00
C HIS A 325 17.23 8.96 -5.68
N MET A 326 18.14 8.26 -5.00
CA MET A 326 17.90 6.89 -4.53
C MET A 326 16.72 6.82 -3.55
N LEU A 327 16.64 7.73 -2.59
CA LEU A 327 15.52 7.80 -1.65
C LEU A 327 14.20 8.13 -2.34
N ASP A 328 14.20 9.05 -3.30
CA ASP A 328 13.03 9.38 -4.12
C ASP A 328 12.52 8.17 -4.92
N VAL A 329 13.42 7.36 -5.46
CA VAL A 329 13.04 6.14 -6.19
C VAL A 329 12.52 5.05 -5.23
N LEU A 330 13.09 4.90 -4.04
CA LEU A 330 12.57 3.98 -3.02
C LEU A 330 11.18 4.40 -2.52
N GLU A 331 10.90 5.69 -2.40
CA GLU A 331 9.57 6.23 -2.10
C GLU A 331 8.60 5.92 -3.25
N LYS A 332 9.01 6.15 -4.48
CA LYS A 332 8.23 5.87 -5.68
C LYS A 332 7.93 4.38 -5.91
N THR A 333 8.76 3.47 -5.41
CA THR A 333 8.46 2.02 -5.39
C THR A 333 7.59 1.60 -4.21
N GLU A 334 7.16 2.53 -3.35
CA GLU A 334 6.49 2.27 -2.06
C GLU A 334 7.29 1.35 -1.12
N THR A 335 8.59 1.22 -1.32
CA THR A 335 9.44 0.47 -0.39
C THR A 335 9.56 1.20 0.94
N ILE A 336 9.67 2.53 0.87
CA ILE A 336 9.70 3.43 2.03
C ILE A 336 8.65 4.52 1.90
N THR A 337 8.26 5.05 3.05
CA THR A 337 7.39 6.23 3.18
C THR A 337 8.19 7.37 3.79
N ARG A 338 8.16 8.52 3.14
CA ARG A 338 8.82 9.74 3.61
C ARG A 338 7.87 10.58 4.45
N ILE A 339 8.27 10.90 5.67
CA ILE A 339 7.54 11.79 6.57
C ILE A 339 8.31 13.11 6.68
N TYR A 340 7.67 14.20 6.30
CA TYR A 340 8.28 15.52 6.32
C TYR A 340 8.28 16.14 7.73
N PRO A 341 9.30 16.95 8.09
CA PRO A 341 9.28 17.67 9.36
C PRO A 341 8.15 18.70 9.39
N HIS A 342 7.49 18.83 10.52
CA HIS A 342 6.41 19.79 10.73
C HIS A 342 6.91 21.24 10.66
N GLY A 343 6.19 22.10 9.94
CA GLY A 343 6.44 23.54 9.86
C GLY A 343 6.35 24.12 8.44
N SER A 344 6.91 25.32 8.24
CA SER A 344 6.90 25.99 6.94
C SER A 344 7.67 25.20 5.88
N HIS A 345 7.37 25.46 4.62
CA HIS A 345 8.05 24.83 3.47
C HIS A 345 9.59 24.97 3.55
N ARG A 346 10.10 26.12 4.00
CA ARG A 346 11.54 26.34 4.27
C ARG A 346 12.10 25.34 5.29
N LYS A 347 11.33 25.04 6.34
CA LYS A 347 11.75 24.10 7.39
C LYS A 347 11.75 22.67 6.87
N GLN A 348 10.76 22.29 6.07
CA GLN A 348 10.66 20.96 5.46
C GLN A 348 11.84 20.67 4.52
N VAL A 349 12.33 21.69 3.80
CA VAL A 349 13.51 21.53 2.93
C VAL A 349 14.82 21.46 3.71
N ARG A 350 14.94 22.18 4.83
CA ARG A 350 16.21 22.30 5.60
C ARG A 350 16.44 21.19 6.61
N LYS A 351 15.38 20.65 7.18
CA LYS A 351 15.44 19.58 8.20
C LYS A 351 15.40 18.20 7.53
N PRO A 352 16.07 17.20 8.08
CA PRO A 352 16.00 15.84 7.53
C PRO A 352 14.56 15.33 7.56
N SER A 353 14.18 14.56 6.55
CA SER A 353 12.94 13.79 6.57
C SER A 353 13.15 12.50 7.36
N LYS A 354 12.07 11.97 7.91
CA LYS A 354 12.02 10.64 8.52
C LYS A 354 11.63 9.64 7.43
N TYR A 355 12.24 8.45 7.44
CA TYR A 355 11.93 7.40 6.48
C TYR A 355 11.51 6.15 7.22
N LEU A 356 10.33 5.66 6.91
CA LEU A 356 9.73 4.44 7.44
C LEU A 356 9.64 3.41 6.33
N PHE A 357 9.71 2.13 6.66
CA PHE A 357 9.30 1.12 5.69
C PHE A 357 7.79 1.13 5.53
N THR A 358 7.32 1.11 4.29
CA THR A 358 5.88 1.05 3.99
C THR A 358 5.25 -0.25 4.51
N SER A 359 6.04 -1.32 4.58
CA SER A 359 5.69 -2.56 5.27
C SER A 359 6.70 -2.83 6.40
N PRO A 360 6.27 -2.92 7.68
CA PRO A 360 7.15 -3.27 8.78
C PRO A 360 7.86 -4.61 8.58
N ALA A 361 7.31 -5.51 7.77
CA ALA A 361 7.92 -6.79 7.41
C ALA A 361 9.31 -6.63 6.76
N PHE A 362 9.55 -5.55 6.02
CA PHE A 362 10.86 -5.28 5.44
C PHE A 362 11.91 -4.96 6.51
N ARG A 363 11.56 -4.15 7.51
CA ARG A 363 12.44 -3.89 8.65
C ARG A 363 12.68 -5.17 9.45
N ALA A 364 11.63 -5.96 9.71
CA ALA A 364 11.74 -7.24 10.41
C ALA A 364 12.70 -8.20 9.73
N MET A 365 12.67 -8.27 8.40
CA MET A 365 13.58 -9.09 7.60
C MET A 365 15.04 -8.66 7.80
N TYR A 366 15.35 -7.36 7.73
CA TYR A 366 16.72 -6.89 7.93
C TYR A 366 17.26 -7.26 9.31
N PHE A 367 16.49 -7.09 10.36
CA PHE A 367 16.92 -7.46 11.71
C PHE A 367 17.17 -8.96 11.87
N ARG A 368 16.36 -9.78 11.20
CA ARG A 368 16.51 -11.24 11.28
C ARG A 368 17.76 -11.75 10.57
N PHE A 369 18.08 -11.20 9.38
CA PHE A 369 19.21 -11.68 8.57
C PHE A 369 20.56 -11.10 8.96
N ILE A 370 20.59 -9.89 9.49
CA ILE A 370 21.86 -9.17 9.69
C ILE A 370 22.30 -9.26 11.15
N GLY A 371 21.43 -9.70 12.05
CA GLY A 371 21.71 -9.73 13.48
C GLY A 371 21.88 -8.32 14.03
N SER A 372 20.85 -7.73 14.54
CA SER A 372 20.92 -6.39 15.11
C SER A 372 21.77 -6.39 16.39
N THR A 373 22.71 -5.46 16.50
CA THR A 373 23.37 -5.10 17.76
C THR A 373 22.43 -4.30 18.69
N GLN A 374 21.27 -3.91 18.19
CA GLN A 374 20.28 -3.15 18.96
C GLN A 374 19.54 -4.05 19.94
N LYS A 375 19.19 -3.47 21.09
CA LYS A 375 18.32 -4.14 22.07
C LYS A 375 16.96 -4.44 21.43
N GLN A 376 16.40 -5.61 21.71
CA GLN A 376 15.12 -6.07 21.19
C GLN A 376 13.99 -5.03 21.38
N GLU A 377 14.00 -4.28 22.47
CA GLU A 377 13.01 -3.23 22.75
C GLU A 377 13.04 -2.07 21.75
N VAL A 378 14.25 -1.65 21.33
CA VAL A 378 14.42 -0.59 20.34
C VAL A 378 13.92 -1.05 18.98
N TYR A 379 14.25 -2.26 18.61
CA TYR A 379 13.80 -2.91 17.38
C TYR A 379 12.27 -2.98 17.30
N GLU A 380 11.62 -3.54 18.33
CA GLU A 380 10.17 -3.65 18.34
C GLU A 380 9.49 -2.28 18.34
N GLY A 381 10.10 -1.28 18.98
CA GLY A 381 9.64 0.11 18.91
C GLY A 381 9.60 0.64 17.48
N LYS A 382 10.63 0.37 16.69
CA LYS A 382 10.70 0.78 15.27
C LYS A 382 9.68 0.06 14.38
N LEU A 383 9.41 -1.22 14.64
CA LEU A 383 8.36 -1.96 13.93
C LEU A 383 6.96 -1.40 14.22
N ILE A 384 6.70 -1.02 15.47
CA ILE A 384 5.44 -0.36 15.85
C ILE A 384 5.33 0.99 15.15
N GLU A 385 6.43 1.73 15.06
CA GLU A 385 6.46 3.02 14.38
C GLU A 385 6.17 2.90 12.87
N ASP A 386 6.81 1.94 12.16
CA ASP A 386 6.46 1.64 10.75
C ASP A 386 4.99 1.26 10.61
N THR A 387 4.46 0.45 11.55
CA THR A 387 3.06 0.03 11.56
C THR A 387 2.10 1.22 11.73
N VAL A 388 2.39 2.10 12.70
CA VAL A 388 1.60 3.31 12.93
C VAL A 388 1.68 4.24 11.72
N GLY A 389 2.87 4.41 11.15
CA GLY A 389 3.08 5.18 9.92
C GLY A 389 2.27 4.67 8.74
N LEU A 390 2.21 3.34 8.53
CA LEU A 390 1.38 2.70 7.51
C LEU A 390 -0.13 3.03 7.69
N TYR A 391 -0.64 2.95 8.91
CA TYR A 391 -2.04 3.24 9.22
C TYR A 391 -2.37 4.72 9.02
N LEU A 392 -1.51 5.60 9.53
CA LEU A 392 -1.69 7.04 9.38
C LEU A 392 -1.57 7.48 7.91
N GLY A 393 -0.64 6.92 7.15
CA GLY A 393 -0.50 7.17 5.71
C GLY A 393 -1.77 6.87 4.92
N ARG A 394 -2.40 5.71 5.16
CA ARG A 394 -3.70 5.34 4.56
C ARG A 394 -4.81 6.34 4.86
N LEU A 395 -4.85 6.86 6.09
CA LEU A 395 -5.86 7.81 6.52
C LEU A 395 -5.65 9.18 5.87
N CYS A 396 -4.40 9.60 5.73
CA CYS A 396 -4.03 10.88 5.16
C CYS A 396 -4.44 11.00 3.69
N GLU A 397 -4.18 9.96 2.89
CA GLU A 397 -4.54 9.95 1.47
C GLU A 397 -6.06 10.08 1.25
N ARG A 398 -6.86 9.41 2.09
CA ARG A 398 -8.33 9.39 1.95
C ARG A 398 -9.05 10.64 2.44
N LYS A 399 -8.44 11.44 3.32
CA LYS A 399 -9.13 12.52 4.03
C LYS A 399 -8.50 13.90 3.85
N SER A 400 -7.57 14.10 2.94
CA SER A 400 -6.79 15.34 2.81
C SER A 400 -6.15 15.78 4.12
N ILE A 401 -5.59 14.82 4.84
CA ILE A 401 -4.89 15.01 6.11
C ILE A 401 -3.39 15.03 5.84
N PHE A 402 -2.67 15.93 6.50
CA PHE A 402 -1.22 16.02 6.39
C PHE A 402 -0.55 15.25 7.51
N LEU A 403 0.37 14.34 7.15
CA LEU A 403 1.21 13.60 8.07
C LEU A 403 2.62 14.21 8.08
N THR A 404 3.06 14.62 9.26
CA THR A 404 4.40 15.20 9.49
C THR A 404 4.96 14.67 10.81
N TYR A 405 6.22 15.00 11.18
CA TYR A 405 6.79 14.65 12.47
C TYR A 405 7.46 15.85 13.13
N ASP A 406 7.69 15.82 14.46
CA ASP A 406 8.43 16.88 15.14
C ASP A 406 9.93 16.64 15.12
N SER A 407 10.66 17.38 14.32
CA SER A 407 12.12 17.27 14.16
C SER A 407 12.95 17.83 15.33
N ALA A 408 12.34 18.23 16.45
CA ALA A 408 13.06 18.61 17.66
C ALA A 408 13.53 17.35 18.43
N ALA A 409 14.62 17.46 19.17
CA ALA A 409 15.05 16.37 20.07
C ALA A 409 13.93 16.05 21.08
N GLY A 410 13.53 14.76 21.12
CA GLY A 410 12.38 14.31 21.91
C GLY A 410 11.03 14.87 21.44
N GLY A 411 10.89 15.18 20.14
CA GLY A 411 9.62 15.49 19.51
C GLY A 411 8.79 14.25 19.23
N ALA A 412 7.48 14.40 19.06
CA ALA A 412 6.57 13.29 18.73
C ALA A 412 6.85 12.69 17.35
N ASP A 413 6.65 11.39 17.22
CA ASP A 413 6.90 10.60 16.01
C ASP A 413 6.04 11.03 14.84
N PHE A 414 4.78 11.41 15.11
CA PHE A 414 3.85 11.86 14.09
C PHE A 414 3.02 13.05 14.55
N ILE A 415 2.67 13.88 13.59
CA ILE A 415 1.69 14.96 13.70
C ILE A 415 0.70 14.77 12.57
N VAL A 416 -0.54 14.50 12.93
CA VAL A 416 -1.68 14.43 12.02
C VAL A 416 -2.39 15.76 12.05
N ARG A 417 -2.57 16.41 10.90
CA ARG A 417 -3.20 17.73 10.81
C ARG A 417 -4.15 17.80 9.62
N ASN A 418 -5.32 18.39 9.86
CA ASN A 418 -6.21 18.93 8.83
C ASN A 418 -6.47 20.44 9.13
N ASP A 419 -7.38 21.07 8.38
CA ASP A 419 -7.68 22.50 8.55
C ASP A 419 -8.18 22.84 9.95
N ASP A 420 -8.89 21.93 10.61
CA ASP A 420 -9.58 22.16 11.88
C ASP A 420 -8.84 21.61 13.10
N MET A 421 -7.91 20.69 12.93
CA MET A 421 -7.29 20.01 14.06
C MET A 421 -5.86 19.55 13.81
N ALA A 422 -5.10 19.50 14.92
CA ALA A 422 -3.81 18.83 14.98
C ALA A 422 -3.78 17.84 16.14
N ILE A 423 -3.17 16.67 15.93
CA ILE A 423 -2.98 15.61 16.94
C ILE A 423 -1.48 15.28 16.94
N ALA A 424 -0.86 15.27 18.11
CA ALA A 424 0.50 14.76 18.28
C ALA A 424 0.45 13.27 18.65
N ILE A 425 1.25 12.42 18.01
CA ILE A 425 1.23 10.97 18.22
C ILE A 425 2.65 10.48 18.47
N GLU A 426 2.85 9.76 19.54
CA GLU A 426 4.04 9.01 19.91
C GLU A 426 3.76 7.53 19.73
N ALA A 427 4.68 6.78 19.12
CA ALA A 427 4.53 5.35 18.87
C ALA A 427 5.71 4.56 19.46
N GLY A 428 5.50 3.34 19.94
CA GLY A 428 6.59 2.47 20.38
C GLY A 428 6.21 1.42 21.40
N ARG A 429 7.21 0.68 21.89
CA ARG A 429 7.03 -0.41 22.86
C ARG A 429 7.03 0.09 24.30
N GLY A 430 6.33 -0.64 25.18
CA GLY A 430 6.38 -0.46 26.63
C GLY A 430 5.58 0.73 27.14
N GLN A 431 5.79 1.07 28.42
CA GLN A 431 5.17 2.24 29.03
C GLN A 431 5.94 3.49 28.62
N LYS A 432 5.47 4.17 27.56
CA LYS A 432 5.98 5.49 27.21
C LYS A 432 5.30 6.58 28.04
N GLY A 433 6.09 7.54 28.49
CA GLY A 433 5.57 8.74 29.17
C GLY A 433 4.85 9.67 28.18
N PHE A 434 4.15 10.64 28.74
CA PHE A 434 3.43 11.66 27.94
C PHE A 434 4.29 12.88 27.57
N GLU A 435 5.56 12.95 28.01
CA GLU A 435 6.39 14.15 27.94
C GLU A 435 6.67 14.58 26.49
N GLN A 436 7.04 13.62 25.61
CA GLN A 436 7.36 13.90 24.21
C GLN A 436 6.13 14.38 23.44
N VAL A 437 5.03 13.64 23.54
CA VAL A 437 3.79 13.98 22.84
C VAL A 437 3.25 15.33 23.32
N MET A 438 3.36 15.63 24.62
CA MET A 438 2.88 16.87 25.22
C MET A 438 3.73 18.09 24.83
N ARG A 439 5.05 17.92 24.75
CA ARG A 439 5.94 18.98 24.28
C ARG A 439 5.55 19.40 22.86
N THR A 440 5.36 18.40 21.98
CA THR A 440 4.93 18.66 20.60
C THR A 440 3.51 19.21 20.58
N ALA A 441 2.56 18.65 21.31
CA ALA A 441 1.17 19.10 21.35
C ALA A 441 1.05 20.58 21.75
N LYS A 442 1.79 21.01 22.78
CA LYS A 442 1.85 22.42 23.18
C LYS A 442 2.40 23.31 22.08
N LYS A 443 3.47 22.88 21.41
CA LYS A 443 4.15 23.63 20.35
C LYS A 443 3.26 23.87 19.13
N ILE A 444 2.47 22.87 18.73
CA ILE A 444 1.61 22.93 17.54
C ILE A 444 0.17 23.30 17.86
N LYS A 445 -0.15 23.56 19.14
CA LYS A 445 -1.51 23.77 19.66
C LYS A 445 -2.45 22.62 19.28
N ALA A 446 -1.98 21.38 19.50
CA ALA A 446 -2.78 20.19 19.23
C ALA A 446 -4.01 20.13 20.14
N LYS A 447 -5.08 19.52 19.64
CA LYS A 447 -6.29 19.27 20.43
C LYS A 447 -6.01 18.29 21.58
N TYR A 448 -5.21 17.26 21.33
CA TYR A 448 -4.75 16.28 22.32
C TYR A 448 -3.51 15.55 21.82
N GLY A 449 -2.91 14.76 22.73
CA GLY A 449 -1.83 13.84 22.40
C GLY A 449 -2.24 12.38 22.51
N LEU A 450 -1.69 11.53 21.65
CA LEU A 450 -1.86 10.07 21.70
C LEU A 450 -0.51 9.40 21.88
N VAL A 451 -0.45 8.41 22.77
CA VAL A 451 0.70 7.50 22.93
C VAL A 451 0.25 6.10 22.56
N ILE A 452 0.65 5.62 21.37
CA ILE A 452 0.31 4.29 20.88
C ILE A 452 1.41 3.32 21.28
N SER A 453 1.08 2.37 22.16
CA SER A 453 2.07 1.44 22.70
C SER A 453 1.44 0.11 23.18
N SER A 454 2.26 -0.79 23.73
CA SER A 454 1.79 -2.03 24.33
C SER A 454 1.20 -1.83 25.76
N SER A 455 0.91 -0.60 26.17
CA SER A 455 0.41 -0.24 27.47
C SER A 455 -1.11 -0.35 27.57
N GLU A 456 -1.65 -0.11 28.77
CA GLU A 456 -3.09 -0.06 28.99
C GLU A 456 -3.71 1.26 28.51
N LEU A 457 -5.02 1.24 28.27
CA LEU A 457 -5.79 2.45 27.99
C LEU A 457 -5.81 3.35 29.23
N LYS A 458 -5.13 4.48 29.16
CA LYS A 458 -5.00 5.44 30.28
C LYS A 458 -5.13 6.87 29.77
N ILE A 459 -5.73 7.72 30.58
CA ILE A 459 -5.80 9.15 30.34
C ILE A 459 -4.92 9.91 31.33
N ASN A 460 -4.31 10.98 30.86
CA ASN A 460 -3.75 12.03 31.69
C ASN A 460 -4.46 13.34 31.37
N SER A 461 -5.52 13.65 32.12
CA SER A 461 -6.36 14.83 31.87
C SER A 461 -5.59 16.14 32.06
N GLN A 462 -4.66 16.22 33.03
CA GLN A 462 -3.81 17.40 33.22
C GLN A 462 -2.91 17.69 32.04
N LYS A 463 -2.49 16.63 31.35
CA LYS A 463 -1.64 16.72 30.15
C LYS A 463 -2.43 16.63 28.85
N ASN A 464 -3.76 16.54 28.89
CA ASN A 464 -4.62 16.36 27.72
C ASN A 464 -4.08 15.32 26.72
N ALA A 465 -3.76 14.11 27.23
CA ALA A 465 -3.18 13.02 26.48
C ALA A 465 -3.72 11.65 26.86
N VAL A 466 -3.80 10.73 25.91
CA VAL A 466 -4.30 9.36 26.10
C VAL A 466 -3.25 8.35 25.66
N SER A 467 -2.97 7.37 26.52
CA SER A 467 -2.27 6.14 26.14
C SER A 467 -3.28 5.17 25.55
N VAL A 468 -3.03 4.78 24.29
CA VAL A 468 -3.89 3.91 23.49
C VAL A 468 -3.17 2.59 23.28
N PRO A 469 -3.71 1.46 23.74
CA PRO A 469 -3.15 0.15 23.47
C PRO A 469 -3.07 -0.09 21.96
N LEU A 470 -1.97 -0.69 21.48
CA LEU A 470 -1.80 -1.09 20.09
C LEU A 470 -2.95 -1.97 19.60
N GLU A 471 -3.53 -2.76 20.50
CA GLU A 471 -4.71 -3.59 20.27
C GLU A 471 -5.94 -2.81 19.80
N PHE A 472 -6.14 -1.60 20.29
CA PHE A 472 -7.21 -0.71 19.82
C PHE A 472 -6.85 -0.07 18.48
N PHE A 473 -5.62 0.37 18.35
CA PHE A 473 -5.15 1.05 17.14
C PHE A 473 -5.17 0.16 15.92
N LEU A 474 -4.78 -1.11 16.04
CA LEU A 474 -4.78 -2.08 14.94
C LEU A 474 -6.18 -2.44 14.41
N LEU A 475 -7.21 -2.24 15.22
CA LEU A 475 -8.61 -2.46 14.83
C LEU A 475 -9.30 -1.20 14.28
N ALA A 476 -8.62 -0.04 14.30
CA ALA A 476 -9.18 1.25 13.88
C ALA A 476 -9.18 1.48 12.34
#